data_16703914d2317205e7bd661a36e5658d
#
_entry.id   16703914d2317205e7bd661a36e5658d
#
_cell.length_a   1.000
_cell.length_b   1.000
_cell.length_c   1.000
_cell.angle_alpha   90.00
_cell.angle_beta   90.00
_cell.angle_gamma   90.00
#
_symmetry.space_group_name_H-M   'P 1'
#
loop_
_entity.id
_entity.type
_entity.pdbx_description
1 polymer ?
#
loop_
_entity_poly.entity_id
_entity_poly.type
_entity_poly.pdbx_seq_one_letter_code
_entity_poly.pdbx_strand_id
1 'polypeptide(L)'
;MAIHAGFAAEIENITEDVLTLQRDGVVGKKGVFSREFIGRLREDMMTAFWEAIQRPGGAVSRGPRRWYVELHPQAVSGFMDLVTHPWITGMAEAVLGSEYQIVEVGFDTPFQGAKNQPWHRDFPSPKDTYEDHRITSLAFNLTGVDVTPDMGPFEVAPGTQWDDGRSWKHEMFPDPAAWSRYAGLAVRKFPAMGDVSCRSALTIHRGTTHDSPIARPVLVIGVDAPAAGHAALHDMMVTKDYHAALPQSVRERLVCRVVDQLVPITQKHDIEGLVMGVA
;
A
#
# COMPACT_ATOMS: atom_id res chain seq x y z
N MET A 1 -36.89 8.16 -1.55
CA MET A 1 -36.69 7.02 -0.63
C MET A 1 -35.49 6.12 -1.03
N ALA A 2 -35.22 5.87 -2.30
CA ALA A 2 -34.09 5.01 -2.74
C ALA A 2 -32.68 5.58 -2.41
N ILE A 3 -32.49 6.89 -2.46
CA ILE A 3 -31.20 7.56 -2.21
C ILE A 3 -30.78 7.44 -0.71
N HIS A 4 -31.73 7.48 0.22
CA HIS A 4 -31.41 7.32 1.64
C HIS A 4 -31.05 5.88 2.03
N ALA A 5 -31.61 4.89 1.36
CA ALA A 5 -31.32 3.49 1.63
C ALA A 5 -29.89 3.10 1.15
N GLY A 6 -29.47 3.64 -0.01
CA GLY A 6 -28.09 3.42 -0.52
C GLY A 6 -27.02 4.03 0.39
N PHE A 7 -27.23 5.26 0.84
CA PHE A 7 -26.29 5.97 1.72
C PHE A 7 -26.19 5.31 3.11
N ALA A 8 -27.30 4.85 3.67
CA ALA A 8 -27.30 4.11 4.94
C ALA A 8 -26.55 2.77 4.82
N ALA A 9 -26.73 2.04 3.72
CA ALA A 9 -26.04 0.77 3.46
C ALA A 9 -24.53 0.97 3.24
N GLU A 10 -24.10 2.07 2.62
CA GLU A 10 -22.69 2.41 2.46
C GLU A 10 -22.03 2.76 3.80
N ILE A 11 -22.68 3.52 4.66
CA ILE A 11 -22.17 3.85 6.00
C ILE A 11 -22.08 2.58 6.86
N GLU A 12 -23.09 1.73 6.84
CA GLU A 12 -23.11 0.49 7.60
C GLU A 12 -21.95 -0.44 7.16
N ASN A 13 -21.70 -0.51 5.86
CA ASN A 13 -20.62 -1.29 5.26
C ASN A 13 -19.22 -0.77 5.66
N ILE A 14 -19.00 0.56 5.69
CA ILE A 14 -17.73 1.13 6.13
C ILE A 14 -17.49 0.86 7.62
N THR A 15 -18.51 0.94 8.45
CA THR A 15 -18.41 0.65 9.90
C THR A 15 -17.95 -0.79 10.14
N GLU A 16 -18.51 -1.76 9.43
CA GLU A 16 -18.13 -3.19 9.54
C GLU A 16 -16.69 -3.41 9.04
N ASP A 17 -16.32 -2.77 7.92
CA ASP A 17 -14.97 -2.84 7.36
C ASP A 17 -13.94 -2.22 8.32
N VAL A 18 -14.26 -1.10 8.99
CA VAL A 18 -13.41 -0.48 10.01
C VAL A 18 -13.23 -1.40 11.22
N LEU A 19 -14.29 -2.01 11.72
CA LEU A 19 -14.19 -2.99 12.83
C LEU A 19 -13.32 -4.19 12.45
N THR A 20 -13.44 -4.67 11.22
CA THR A 20 -12.59 -5.75 10.69
C THR A 20 -11.14 -5.30 10.61
N LEU A 21 -10.87 -4.10 10.11
CA LEU A 21 -9.53 -3.53 10.04
C LEU A 21 -8.91 -3.37 11.45
N GLN A 22 -9.69 -2.88 12.42
CA GLN A 22 -9.24 -2.75 13.81
C GLN A 22 -8.91 -4.10 14.45
N ARG A 23 -9.68 -5.13 14.17
CA ARG A 23 -9.46 -6.48 14.70
C ARG A 23 -8.28 -7.18 14.01
N ASP A 24 -8.26 -7.19 12.68
CA ASP A 24 -7.39 -8.03 11.86
C ASP A 24 -6.20 -7.27 11.27
N GLY A 25 -6.23 -5.94 11.28
CA GLY A 25 -5.23 -5.09 10.64
C GLY A 25 -5.31 -5.06 9.11
N VAL A 26 -6.29 -5.75 8.53
CA VAL A 26 -6.51 -5.80 7.08
C VAL A 26 -7.97 -6.11 6.77
N VAL A 27 -8.51 -5.45 5.76
CA VAL A 27 -9.83 -5.72 5.19
C VAL A 27 -9.76 -5.63 3.66
N GLY A 28 -10.61 -6.35 2.94
CA GLY A 28 -10.66 -6.32 1.48
C GLY A 28 -12.08 -6.11 0.97
N LYS A 29 -12.20 -5.32 -0.09
CA LYS A 29 -13.44 -5.08 -0.84
C LYS A 29 -13.32 -5.65 -2.24
N LYS A 30 -14.25 -6.50 -2.65
CA LYS A 30 -14.23 -7.14 -3.96
C LYS A 30 -14.89 -6.27 -5.03
N GLY A 31 -14.33 -6.29 -6.24
CA GLY A 31 -14.93 -5.70 -7.42
C GLY A 31 -15.15 -4.19 -7.34
N VAL A 32 -14.29 -3.47 -6.63
CA VAL A 32 -14.35 -2.02 -6.45
C VAL A 32 -14.13 -1.30 -7.78
N PHE A 33 -13.22 -1.80 -8.59
CA PHE A 33 -12.90 -1.26 -9.91
C PHE A 33 -13.12 -2.29 -11.01
N SER A 34 -13.36 -1.83 -12.23
CA SER A 34 -13.48 -2.71 -13.38
C SER A 34 -12.12 -3.33 -13.76
N ARG A 35 -12.17 -4.50 -14.38
CA ARG A 35 -10.95 -5.15 -14.90
C ARG A 35 -10.23 -4.30 -15.96
N GLU A 36 -10.98 -3.55 -16.74
CA GLU A 36 -10.44 -2.62 -17.73
C GLU A 36 -9.68 -1.47 -17.05
N PHE A 37 -10.23 -0.90 -15.97
CA PHE A 37 -9.54 0.11 -15.17
C PHE A 37 -8.20 -0.42 -14.63
N ILE A 38 -8.22 -1.61 -14.04
CA ILE A 38 -7.00 -2.25 -13.53
C ILE A 38 -6.01 -2.61 -14.65
N GLY A 39 -6.51 -2.95 -15.83
CA GLY A 39 -5.67 -3.18 -17.02
C GLY A 39 -4.83 -1.94 -17.36
N ARG A 40 -5.45 -0.75 -17.37
CA ARG A 40 -4.73 0.51 -17.59
C ARG A 40 -3.71 0.80 -16.48
N LEU A 41 -4.08 0.62 -15.22
CA LEU A 41 -3.15 0.77 -14.09
C LEU A 41 -1.93 -0.16 -14.21
N ARG A 42 -2.16 -1.39 -14.66
CA ARG A 42 -1.07 -2.36 -14.90
C ARG A 42 -0.13 -1.87 -16.00
N GLU A 43 -0.66 -1.33 -17.08
CA GLU A 43 0.14 -0.76 -18.17
C GLU A 43 0.99 0.40 -17.66
N ASP A 44 0.42 1.32 -16.89
CA ASP A 44 1.15 2.43 -16.26
C ASP A 44 2.29 1.93 -15.37
N MET A 45 1.99 0.98 -14.47
CA MET A 45 2.99 0.41 -13.56
C MET A 45 4.12 -0.28 -14.32
N MET A 46 3.81 -1.08 -15.34
CA MET A 46 4.83 -1.81 -16.09
C MET A 46 5.66 -0.88 -16.98
N THR A 47 5.06 0.15 -17.57
CA THR A 47 5.80 1.18 -18.29
C THR A 47 6.76 1.92 -17.36
N ALA A 48 6.27 2.39 -16.22
CA ALA A 48 7.09 3.07 -15.22
C ALA A 48 8.21 2.16 -14.67
N PHE A 49 7.96 0.86 -14.49
CA PHE A 49 8.99 -0.09 -14.07
C PHE A 49 10.13 -0.16 -15.07
N TRP A 50 9.83 -0.34 -16.37
CA TRP A 50 10.86 -0.46 -17.40
C TRP A 50 11.66 0.82 -17.60
N GLU A 51 11.06 1.98 -17.37
CA GLU A 51 11.77 3.26 -17.35
C GLU A 51 12.64 3.42 -16.10
N ALA A 52 12.10 3.03 -14.93
CA ALA A 52 12.76 3.20 -13.64
C ALA A 52 14.04 2.36 -13.52
N ILE A 53 14.00 1.08 -13.92
CA ILE A 53 15.18 0.19 -13.78
C ILE A 53 16.35 0.55 -14.70
N GLN A 54 16.14 1.43 -15.71
CA GLN A 54 17.21 1.93 -16.59
C GLN A 54 17.99 3.10 -15.95
N ARG A 55 17.56 3.60 -14.80
CA ARG A 55 18.16 4.74 -14.13
C ARG A 55 18.74 4.34 -12.77
N PRO A 56 19.91 4.86 -12.38
CA PRO A 56 20.40 4.74 -11.02
C PRO A 56 19.36 5.29 -10.03
N GLY A 57 19.03 4.52 -9.00
CA GLY A 57 18.05 4.91 -7.99
C GLY A 57 16.60 5.02 -8.48
N GLY A 58 16.28 4.60 -9.70
CA GLY A 58 14.91 4.66 -10.23
C GLY A 58 13.97 3.62 -9.62
N ALA A 59 14.51 2.50 -9.12
CA ALA A 59 13.76 1.45 -8.44
C ALA A 59 14.53 0.93 -7.22
N VAL A 60 13.82 0.53 -6.17
CA VAL A 60 14.40 -0.09 -4.98
C VAL A 60 14.28 -1.60 -5.07
N SER A 61 15.39 -2.32 -4.89
CA SER A 61 15.35 -3.77 -4.77
C SER A 61 14.71 -4.18 -3.44
N ARG A 62 13.70 -5.02 -3.52
CA ARG A 62 13.03 -5.63 -2.36
C ARG A 62 13.37 -7.13 -2.24
N GLY A 63 14.58 -7.49 -2.65
CA GLY A 63 15.09 -8.84 -2.72
C GLY A 63 15.24 -9.35 -4.16
N PRO A 64 15.67 -10.62 -4.35
CA PRO A 64 15.84 -11.20 -5.68
C PRO A 64 14.57 -11.10 -6.52
N ARG A 65 14.69 -10.52 -7.71
CA ARG A 65 13.59 -10.44 -8.70
C ARG A 65 12.34 -9.71 -8.20
N ARG A 66 12.46 -8.78 -7.22
CA ARG A 66 11.38 -7.96 -6.69
C ARG A 66 11.84 -6.52 -6.56
N TRP A 67 10.99 -5.58 -6.99
CA TRP A 67 11.30 -4.14 -6.96
C TRP A 67 10.09 -3.34 -6.49
N TYR A 68 10.39 -2.21 -5.88
CA TYR A 68 9.44 -1.15 -5.59
C TYR A 68 9.78 0.09 -6.43
N VAL A 69 8.75 0.75 -6.95
CA VAL A 69 8.87 2.00 -7.73
C VAL A 69 7.81 2.97 -7.23
N GLU A 70 8.26 4.15 -6.80
CA GLU A 70 7.38 5.27 -6.49
C GLU A 70 7.01 6.03 -7.76
N LEU A 71 5.78 6.51 -7.82
CA LEU A 71 5.19 7.19 -8.97
C LEU A 71 4.77 8.61 -8.64
N HIS A 72 4.80 9.48 -9.64
CA HIS A 72 4.07 10.74 -9.57
C HIS A 72 2.58 10.49 -9.74
N PRO A 73 1.69 11.13 -8.96
CA PRO A 73 0.24 10.94 -9.06
C PRO A 73 -0.29 11.09 -10.51
N GLN A 74 0.18 12.09 -11.24
CA GLN A 74 -0.27 12.32 -12.62
C GLN A 74 0.21 11.29 -13.66
N ALA A 75 1.15 10.41 -13.29
CA ALA A 75 1.60 9.30 -14.13
C ALA A 75 0.71 8.04 -13.98
N VAL A 76 -0.26 8.07 -13.07
CA VAL A 76 -1.18 6.96 -12.81
C VAL A 76 -2.54 7.27 -13.44
N SER A 77 -2.90 6.56 -14.49
CA SER A 77 -4.22 6.64 -15.12
C SER A 77 -5.30 6.31 -14.10
N GLY A 78 -6.22 7.24 -13.87
CA GLY A 78 -7.27 7.03 -12.88
C GLY A 78 -6.84 7.28 -11.42
N PHE A 79 -5.73 8.00 -11.18
CA PHE A 79 -5.36 8.42 -9.81
C PHE A 79 -6.53 9.08 -9.08
N MET A 80 -7.28 9.95 -9.78
CA MET A 80 -8.45 10.61 -9.22
C MET A 80 -9.55 9.63 -8.84
N ASP A 81 -9.83 8.64 -9.71
CA ASP A 81 -10.84 7.63 -9.43
C ASP A 81 -10.49 6.78 -8.19
N LEU A 82 -9.19 6.56 -7.96
CA LEU A 82 -8.68 5.86 -6.78
C LEU A 82 -8.90 6.69 -5.51
N VAL A 83 -8.33 7.91 -5.47
CA VAL A 83 -8.27 8.69 -4.23
C VAL A 83 -9.60 9.37 -3.87
N THR A 84 -10.57 9.39 -4.76
CA THR A 84 -11.93 9.89 -4.50
C THR A 84 -12.97 8.77 -4.39
N HIS A 85 -12.57 7.51 -4.53
CA HIS A 85 -13.50 6.40 -4.41
C HIS A 85 -14.14 6.37 -3.01
N PRO A 86 -15.49 6.31 -2.89
CA PRO A 86 -16.19 6.45 -1.60
C PRO A 86 -15.71 5.48 -0.51
N TRP A 87 -15.41 4.23 -0.88
CA TRP A 87 -14.89 3.27 0.09
C TRP A 87 -13.47 3.62 0.57
N ILE A 88 -12.58 4.09 -0.32
CA ILE A 88 -11.21 4.48 0.03
C ILE A 88 -11.22 5.71 0.93
N THR A 89 -11.96 6.76 0.54
CA THR A 89 -12.09 7.98 1.35
C THR A 89 -12.77 7.70 2.69
N GLY A 90 -13.86 6.92 2.69
CA GLY A 90 -14.59 6.58 3.89
C GLY A 90 -13.76 5.77 4.89
N MET A 91 -12.97 4.79 4.44
CA MET A 91 -12.04 4.04 5.29
C MET A 91 -10.94 4.95 5.84
N ALA A 92 -10.34 5.81 5.00
CA ALA A 92 -9.30 6.74 5.44
C ALA A 92 -9.83 7.74 6.48
N GLU A 93 -10.97 8.37 6.21
CA GLU A 93 -11.60 9.33 7.14
C GLU A 93 -12.03 8.69 8.46
N ALA A 94 -12.63 7.50 8.41
CA ALA A 94 -13.10 6.82 9.62
C ALA A 94 -11.96 6.36 10.54
N VAL A 95 -10.79 6.02 9.98
CA VAL A 95 -9.65 5.48 10.73
C VAL A 95 -8.64 6.56 11.10
N LEU A 96 -8.32 7.46 10.17
CA LEU A 96 -7.24 8.45 10.32
C LEU A 96 -7.74 9.87 10.60
N GLY A 97 -9.06 10.11 10.44
CA GLY A 97 -9.68 11.43 10.55
C GLY A 97 -9.78 12.16 9.21
N SER A 98 -10.57 13.24 9.17
CA SER A 98 -10.84 14.02 7.95
C SER A 98 -9.61 14.67 7.32
N GLU A 99 -8.58 14.92 8.12
CA GLU A 99 -7.32 15.58 7.73
C GLU A 99 -6.24 14.59 7.29
N TYR A 100 -6.61 13.34 6.96
CA TYR A 100 -5.63 12.35 6.49
C TYR A 100 -4.88 12.86 5.24
N GLN A 101 -3.66 12.40 5.09
CA GLN A 101 -2.75 12.80 4.02
C GLN A 101 -2.48 11.63 3.07
N ILE A 102 -2.49 11.90 1.76
CA ILE A 102 -2.03 10.95 0.74
C ILE A 102 -0.52 11.17 0.60
N VAL A 103 0.27 10.22 1.07
CA VAL A 103 1.73 10.38 1.20
C VAL A 103 2.52 9.51 0.25
N GLU A 104 1.90 8.47 -0.31
CA GLU A 104 2.57 7.50 -1.18
C GLU A 104 1.70 7.13 -2.38
N VAL A 105 2.32 7.09 -3.55
CA VAL A 105 1.83 6.42 -4.75
C VAL A 105 2.98 5.62 -5.31
N GLY A 106 2.89 4.30 -5.26
CA GLY A 106 3.95 3.43 -5.72
C GLY A 106 3.45 2.03 -6.02
N PHE A 107 4.33 1.14 -6.40
CA PHE A 107 3.96 -0.27 -6.60
C PHE A 107 5.12 -1.20 -6.30
N ASP A 108 4.77 -2.37 -5.77
CA ASP A 108 5.69 -3.51 -5.64
C ASP A 108 5.46 -4.47 -6.81
N THR A 109 6.54 -4.98 -7.40
CA THR A 109 6.43 -5.95 -8.50
C THR A 109 7.42 -7.10 -8.36
N PRO A 110 6.97 -8.29 -7.93
CA PRO A 110 7.72 -9.51 -8.04
C PRO A 110 7.65 -10.07 -9.47
N PHE A 111 8.78 -10.60 -9.93
CA PHE A 111 8.93 -11.37 -11.15
C PHE A 111 9.26 -12.83 -10.81
N GLN A 112 9.19 -13.70 -11.80
CA GLN A 112 9.55 -15.11 -11.63
C GLN A 112 10.93 -15.26 -10.98
N GLY A 113 10.98 -16.07 -9.92
CA GLY A 113 12.17 -16.30 -9.10
C GLY A 113 12.30 -15.39 -7.87
N ALA A 114 11.35 -14.46 -7.67
CA ALA A 114 11.31 -13.69 -6.41
C ALA A 114 11.11 -14.64 -5.22
N LYS A 115 11.83 -14.37 -4.12
CA LYS A 115 11.81 -15.18 -2.90
C LYS A 115 10.87 -14.61 -1.85
N ASN A 116 10.63 -15.38 -0.80
CA ASN A 116 9.91 -14.87 0.37
C ASN A 116 10.61 -13.64 0.92
N GLN A 117 9.82 -12.62 1.23
CA GLN A 117 10.31 -11.54 2.09
C GLN A 117 10.37 -12.03 3.54
N PRO A 118 11.24 -11.45 4.39
CA PRO A 118 11.11 -11.63 5.83
C PRO A 118 9.75 -11.11 6.30
N TRP A 119 9.26 -11.60 7.42
CA TRP A 119 8.12 -10.99 8.09
C TRP A 119 8.47 -9.56 8.47
N HIS A 120 7.61 -8.60 8.14
CA HIS A 120 7.86 -7.18 8.38
C HIS A 120 6.58 -6.37 8.51
N ARG A 121 6.71 -5.16 8.98
CA ARG A 121 5.75 -4.06 8.86
C ARG A 121 6.39 -2.97 8.01
N ASP A 122 5.60 -2.02 7.51
CA ASP A 122 6.11 -0.99 6.59
C ASP A 122 6.94 0.08 7.30
N PHE A 123 6.66 0.33 8.59
CA PHE A 123 7.30 1.37 9.42
C PHE A 123 7.56 0.88 10.84
N PRO A 124 8.48 1.52 11.60
CA PRO A 124 8.54 1.35 13.04
C PRO A 124 7.20 1.69 13.69
N SER A 125 6.78 0.88 14.68
CA SER A 125 5.50 1.11 15.33
C SER A 125 5.54 2.33 16.24
N PRO A 126 4.74 3.39 16.00
CA PRO A 126 4.63 4.50 16.91
C PRO A 126 4.09 4.06 18.28
N LYS A 127 4.52 4.77 19.34
CA LYS A 127 4.13 4.44 20.70
C LYS A 127 2.62 4.38 20.91
N ASP A 128 1.88 5.36 20.38
CA ASP A 128 0.44 5.43 20.48
C ASP A 128 -0.28 4.30 19.74
N THR A 129 0.35 3.64 18.77
CA THR A 129 -0.23 2.48 18.09
C THR A 129 -0.34 1.28 19.00
N TYR A 130 0.73 0.89 19.70
CA TYR A 130 0.70 -0.30 20.54
C TYR A 130 0.19 -0.04 21.96
N GLU A 131 0.27 1.19 22.47
CA GLU A 131 -0.26 1.56 23.78
C GLU A 131 -1.74 1.97 23.71
N ASP A 132 -2.13 2.77 22.72
CA ASP A 132 -3.46 3.34 22.62
C ASP A 132 -4.35 2.62 21.57
N HIS A 133 -3.80 1.62 20.89
CA HIS A 133 -4.47 0.89 19.80
C HIS A 133 -4.98 1.83 18.69
N ARG A 134 -4.14 2.80 18.31
CA ARG A 134 -4.46 3.78 17.27
C ARG A 134 -3.72 3.47 15.98
N ILE A 135 -4.45 3.30 14.88
CA ILE A 135 -3.88 3.18 13.54
C ILE A 135 -3.54 4.59 13.03
N THR A 136 -2.30 4.79 12.60
CA THR A 136 -1.80 6.08 12.10
C THR A 136 -1.50 6.08 10.60
N SER A 137 -1.45 4.91 9.97
CA SER A 137 -1.10 4.77 8.56
C SER A 137 -1.84 3.59 7.93
N LEU A 138 -2.36 3.80 6.73
CA LEU A 138 -3.03 2.78 5.93
C LEU A 138 -2.36 2.65 4.55
N ALA A 139 -2.34 1.42 4.03
CA ALA A 139 -1.98 1.12 2.66
C ALA A 139 -3.19 0.53 1.94
N PHE A 140 -3.64 1.18 0.86
CA PHE A 140 -4.61 0.62 -0.07
C PHE A 140 -3.87 -0.07 -1.21
N ASN A 141 -4.17 -1.35 -1.43
CA ASN A 141 -3.46 -2.16 -2.41
C ASN A 141 -4.40 -2.67 -3.50
N LEU A 142 -3.96 -2.56 -4.76
CA LEU A 142 -4.66 -3.05 -5.94
C LEU A 142 -3.69 -3.89 -6.78
N THR A 143 -4.10 -5.12 -7.10
CA THR A 143 -3.27 -6.01 -7.93
C THR A 143 -3.56 -5.82 -9.42
N GLY A 144 -2.49 -5.79 -10.24
CA GLY A 144 -2.60 -5.69 -11.70
C GLY A 144 -2.97 -7.01 -12.39
N VAL A 145 -3.13 -8.11 -11.66
CA VAL A 145 -3.47 -9.44 -12.18
C VAL A 145 -4.38 -10.18 -11.18
N ASP A 146 -5.11 -11.19 -11.64
CA ASP A 146 -5.74 -12.15 -10.72
C ASP A 146 -4.63 -12.99 -10.07
N VAL A 147 -4.55 -12.97 -8.75
CA VAL A 147 -3.47 -13.62 -8.03
C VAL A 147 -3.72 -15.12 -7.90
N THR A 148 -2.82 -15.92 -8.43
CA THR A 148 -2.82 -17.40 -8.31
C THR A 148 -1.78 -17.86 -7.28
N PRO A 149 -1.84 -19.12 -6.80
CA PRO A 149 -0.93 -19.65 -5.79
C PRO A 149 0.56 -19.57 -6.15
N ASP A 150 0.91 -19.63 -7.44
CA ASP A 150 2.28 -19.55 -7.97
C ASP A 150 2.79 -18.12 -8.16
N MET A 151 1.92 -17.11 -8.00
CA MET A 151 2.27 -15.68 -8.17
C MET A 151 2.80 -15.00 -6.90
N GLY A 152 3.24 -15.76 -5.90
CA GLY A 152 3.75 -15.19 -4.66
C GLY A 152 2.69 -14.41 -3.90
N PRO A 153 1.56 -15.05 -3.51
CA PRO A 153 0.48 -14.36 -2.83
C PRO A 153 0.96 -13.66 -1.56
N PHE A 154 0.35 -12.52 -1.26
CA PHE A 154 0.58 -11.79 -0.04
C PHE A 154 0.14 -12.62 1.17
N GLU A 155 1.01 -12.78 2.15
CA GLU A 155 0.71 -13.36 3.46
C GLU A 155 0.65 -12.24 4.51
N VAL A 156 -0.41 -12.22 5.29
CA VAL A 156 -0.61 -11.29 6.39
C VAL A 156 -0.92 -12.07 7.66
N ALA A 157 -0.36 -11.65 8.79
CA ALA A 157 -0.65 -12.19 10.12
C ALA A 157 -1.70 -11.29 10.79
N PRO A 158 -3.00 -11.64 10.79
CA PRO A 158 -4.06 -10.79 11.34
C PRO A 158 -3.86 -10.48 12.81
N GLY A 159 -4.26 -9.26 13.24
CA GLY A 159 -4.22 -8.82 14.63
C GLY A 159 -2.84 -8.38 15.13
N THR A 160 -1.82 -8.37 14.26
CA THR A 160 -0.43 -8.07 14.65
C THR A 160 -0.03 -6.59 14.49
N GLN A 161 -0.94 -5.74 14.06
CA GLN A 161 -0.72 -4.28 14.01
C GLN A 161 -0.42 -3.67 15.38
N TRP A 162 -0.82 -4.34 16.45
CA TRP A 162 -0.62 -3.92 17.83
C TRP A 162 0.66 -4.49 18.48
N ASP A 163 1.41 -5.31 17.75
CA ASP A 163 2.63 -5.89 18.28
C ASP A 163 3.68 -4.81 18.55
N ASP A 164 4.21 -4.80 19.77
CA ASP A 164 5.31 -3.94 20.15
C ASP A 164 6.64 -4.46 19.58
N GLY A 165 7.23 -3.70 18.67
CA GLY A 165 8.50 -4.05 18.01
C GLY A 165 9.74 -3.50 18.70
N ARG A 166 9.64 -2.84 19.86
CA ARG A 166 10.77 -2.20 20.56
C ARG A 166 11.83 -3.19 21.03
N SER A 167 11.42 -4.43 21.28
CA SER A 167 12.36 -5.49 21.69
C SER A 167 13.05 -6.19 20.52
N TRP A 168 12.64 -5.93 19.28
CA TRP A 168 13.24 -6.54 18.11
C TRP A 168 14.58 -5.88 17.79
N LYS A 169 15.48 -6.64 17.19
CA LYS A 169 16.76 -6.10 16.73
C LYS A 169 16.59 -4.95 15.72
N HIS A 170 15.51 -5.01 14.95
CA HIS A 170 15.09 -3.96 14.04
C HIS A 170 13.57 -3.75 14.16
N GLU A 171 13.11 -2.53 14.47
CA GLU A 171 11.71 -2.24 14.81
C GLU A 171 10.67 -2.61 13.74
N MET A 172 11.09 -2.76 12.47
CA MET A 172 10.23 -3.17 11.36
C MET A 172 10.23 -4.70 11.15
N PHE A 173 11.25 -5.42 11.65
CA PHE A 173 11.46 -6.83 11.35
C PHE A 173 11.46 -7.65 12.64
N PRO A 174 10.43 -8.49 12.87
CA PRO A 174 10.42 -9.41 13.98
C PRO A 174 11.66 -10.31 13.96
N ASP A 175 12.22 -10.55 15.13
CA ASP A 175 13.32 -11.50 15.28
C ASP A 175 12.91 -12.90 14.78
N PRO A 176 13.86 -13.70 14.23
CA PRO A 176 13.55 -15.03 13.71
C PRO A 176 12.84 -15.95 14.71
N ALA A 177 13.07 -15.77 16.01
CA ALA A 177 12.37 -16.52 17.06
C ALA A 177 10.85 -16.30 17.07
N ALA A 178 10.36 -15.16 16.56
CA ALA A 178 8.93 -14.85 16.46
C ALA A 178 8.28 -15.32 15.14
N TRP A 179 9.06 -15.78 14.15
CA TRP A 179 8.54 -16.09 12.81
C TRP A 179 7.54 -17.24 12.80
N SER A 180 7.72 -18.25 13.68
CA SER A 180 6.77 -19.35 13.79
C SER A 180 5.38 -18.89 14.25
N ARG A 181 5.30 -17.87 15.11
CA ARG A 181 4.03 -17.25 15.53
C ARG A 181 3.34 -16.60 14.34
N TYR A 182 4.06 -15.78 13.55
CA TYR A 182 3.47 -15.11 12.40
C TYR A 182 3.09 -16.09 11.29
N ALA A 183 3.90 -17.12 11.06
CA ALA A 183 3.57 -18.19 10.12
C ALA A 183 2.30 -18.96 10.54
N GLY A 184 2.11 -19.18 11.85
CA GLY A 184 0.91 -19.82 12.39
C GLY A 184 -0.36 -18.98 12.29
N LEU A 185 -0.23 -17.64 12.25
CA LEU A 185 -1.34 -16.70 12.06
C LEU A 185 -1.62 -16.39 10.59
N ALA A 186 -0.68 -16.70 9.70
CA ALA A 186 -0.67 -16.20 8.34
C ALA A 186 -1.90 -16.64 7.52
N VAL A 187 -2.47 -15.67 6.85
CA VAL A 187 -3.53 -15.88 5.85
C VAL A 187 -3.01 -15.41 4.49
N ARG A 188 -3.03 -16.30 3.49
CA ARG A 188 -2.73 -15.96 2.10
C ARG A 188 -3.91 -15.26 1.44
N LYS A 189 -3.63 -14.20 0.71
CA LYS A 189 -4.63 -13.40 0.00
C LYS A 189 -4.51 -13.62 -1.50
N PHE A 190 -5.64 -13.89 -2.14
CA PHE A 190 -5.78 -14.12 -3.57
C PHE A 190 -6.75 -13.10 -4.18
N PRO A 191 -6.38 -11.80 -4.23
CA PRO A 191 -7.24 -10.79 -4.83
C PRO A 191 -7.35 -10.99 -6.33
N ALA A 192 -8.52 -10.67 -6.87
CA ALA A 192 -8.75 -10.54 -8.30
C ALA A 192 -8.49 -9.09 -8.76
N MET A 193 -8.33 -8.90 -10.06
CA MET A 193 -8.32 -7.56 -10.66
C MET A 193 -9.62 -6.83 -10.34
N GLY A 194 -9.51 -5.67 -9.73
CA GLY A 194 -10.65 -4.87 -9.27
C GLY A 194 -10.91 -4.93 -7.76
N ASP A 195 -10.36 -5.91 -7.06
CA ASP A 195 -10.40 -5.94 -5.60
C ASP A 195 -9.44 -4.89 -5.02
N VAL A 196 -9.83 -4.31 -3.90
CA VAL A 196 -8.99 -3.39 -3.12
C VAL A 196 -8.84 -3.93 -1.71
N SER A 197 -7.64 -3.92 -1.17
CA SER A 197 -7.42 -4.13 0.25
C SER A 197 -6.99 -2.85 0.94
N CYS A 198 -7.47 -2.66 2.18
CA CYS A 198 -7.01 -1.64 3.12
C CYS A 198 -6.29 -2.36 4.26
N ARG A 199 -5.07 -1.98 4.54
CA ARG A 199 -4.25 -2.58 5.58
C ARG A 199 -3.62 -1.50 6.45
N SER A 200 -3.60 -1.72 7.79
CA SER A 200 -2.69 -0.96 8.64
C SER A 200 -1.25 -1.24 8.20
N ALA A 201 -0.46 -0.19 7.97
CA ALA A 201 0.95 -0.31 7.59
C ALA A 201 1.78 -1.08 8.62
N LEU A 202 1.26 -1.24 9.83
CA LEU A 202 1.93 -1.91 10.96
C LEU A 202 1.54 -3.39 11.13
N THR A 203 0.60 -3.91 10.35
CA THR A 203 0.25 -5.34 10.37
C THR A 203 1.41 -6.14 9.78
N ILE A 204 1.87 -7.16 10.51
CA ILE A 204 2.98 -8.00 10.05
C ILE A 204 2.56 -8.82 8.83
N HIS A 205 3.39 -8.75 7.80
CA HIS A 205 3.11 -9.38 6.51
C HIS A 205 4.40 -9.73 5.75
N ARG A 206 4.22 -10.38 4.61
CA ARG A 206 5.29 -10.62 3.63
C ARG A 206 4.74 -10.94 2.24
N GLY A 207 5.51 -10.66 1.20
CA GLY A 207 5.33 -11.28 -0.10
C GLY A 207 5.99 -12.66 -0.11
N THR A 208 5.39 -13.62 -0.83
CA THR A 208 5.91 -14.99 -0.92
C THR A 208 6.62 -15.24 -2.24
N THR A 209 7.22 -16.43 -2.38
CA THR A 209 7.92 -16.87 -3.59
C THR A 209 7.01 -16.80 -4.81
N HIS A 210 7.54 -16.26 -5.91
CA HIS A 210 6.82 -16.05 -7.15
C HIS A 210 7.45 -16.93 -8.25
N ASP A 211 6.72 -17.96 -8.66
CA ASP A 211 7.16 -18.94 -9.64
C ASP A 211 6.50 -18.74 -11.01
N SER A 212 5.44 -17.96 -11.09
CA SER A 212 4.74 -17.63 -12.34
C SER A 212 5.62 -16.81 -13.29
N PRO A 213 5.54 -17.03 -14.61
CA PRO A 213 6.20 -16.17 -15.61
C PRO A 213 5.54 -14.79 -15.75
N ILE A 214 4.35 -14.58 -15.17
CA ILE A 214 3.61 -13.32 -15.24
C ILE A 214 3.99 -12.44 -14.04
N ALA A 215 4.56 -11.27 -14.27
CA ALA A 215 4.82 -10.31 -13.21
C ALA A 215 3.53 -9.88 -12.50
N ARG A 216 3.61 -9.66 -11.18
CA ARG A 216 2.46 -9.30 -10.34
C ARG A 216 2.63 -7.89 -9.74
N PRO A 217 2.45 -6.82 -10.54
CA PRO A 217 2.49 -5.48 -9.97
C PRO A 217 1.31 -5.24 -9.03
N VAL A 218 1.57 -4.59 -7.90
CA VAL A 218 0.59 -4.20 -6.89
C VAL A 218 0.75 -2.72 -6.61
N LEU A 219 -0.24 -1.93 -7.03
CA LEU A 219 -0.28 -0.51 -6.70
C LEU A 219 -0.51 -0.34 -5.20
N VAL A 220 0.17 0.62 -4.62
CA VAL A 220 0.02 1.06 -3.22
C VAL A 220 -0.34 2.54 -3.22
N ILE A 221 -1.41 2.88 -2.53
CA ILE A 221 -1.72 4.25 -2.12
C ILE A 221 -1.55 4.29 -0.60
N GLY A 222 -0.51 4.96 -0.14
CA GLY A 222 -0.24 5.15 1.28
C GLY A 222 -0.92 6.43 1.79
N VAL A 223 -1.62 6.30 2.91
CA VAL A 223 -2.28 7.43 3.56
C VAL A 223 -1.96 7.45 5.06
N ASP A 224 -1.71 8.63 5.58
CA ASP A 224 -1.27 8.87 6.95
C ASP A 224 -2.26 9.76 7.70
N ALA A 225 -2.35 9.57 9.02
CA ALA A 225 -2.80 10.60 9.91
C ALA A 225 -1.78 11.77 9.91
N PRO A 226 -2.17 13.02 10.15
CA PRO A 226 -1.28 14.19 10.01
C PRO A 226 0.03 14.11 10.81
N ALA A 227 0.03 13.39 11.94
CA ALA A 227 1.19 13.24 12.83
C ALA A 227 2.07 12.01 12.54
N ALA A 228 1.72 11.18 11.56
CA ALA A 228 2.46 9.93 11.29
C ALA A 228 3.87 10.17 10.71
N GLY A 229 4.04 11.20 9.86
CA GLY A 229 5.35 11.70 9.45
C GLY A 229 6.00 10.97 8.28
N HIS A 230 5.34 10.00 7.64
CA HIS A 230 5.97 9.20 6.58
C HIS A 230 6.08 9.93 5.23
N ALA A 231 5.40 11.07 5.05
CA ALA A 231 5.51 11.89 3.84
C ALA A 231 6.97 12.25 3.46
N ALA A 232 7.86 12.39 4.43
CA ALA A 232 9.28 12.70 4.21
C ALA A 232 10.05 11.57 3.51
N LEU A 233 9.49 10.35 3.51
CA LEU A 233 10.07 9.19 2.85
C LEU A 233 9.81 9.20 1.34
N HIS A 234 8.89 10.03 0.85
CA HIS A 234 8.43 10.08 -0.53
C HIS A 234 8.85 11.37 -1.24
N ASP A 235 8.94 11.33 -2.56
CA ASP A 235 9.35 12.47 -3.38
C ASP A 235 8.39 12.72 -4.56
N MET A 236 7.11 12.52 -4.29
CA MET A 236 6.06 12.77 -5.27
C MET A 236 6.02 14.22 -5.72
N MET A 237 5.81 14.42 -7.01
CA MET A 237 5.62 15.73 -7.63
C MET A 237 4.39 15.73 -8.52
N VAL A 238 3.82 16.90 -8.69
CA VAL A 238 2.80 17.18 -9.71
C VAL A 238 3.13 18.50 -10.39
N THR A 239 2.73 18.64 -11.66
CA THR A 239 2.86 19.93 -12.35
C THR A 239 1.87 20.93 -11.80
N LYS A 240 2.16 22.24 -11.96
CA LYS A 240 1.25 23.32 -11.55
C LYS A 240 -0.13 23.19 -12.16
N ASP A 241 -0.19 22.85 -13.45
CA ASP A 241 -1.46 22.71 -14.18
C ASP A 241 -2.27 21.52 -13.64
N TYR A 242 -1.60 20.37 -13.41
CA TYR A 242 -2.26 19.21 -12.83
C TYR A 242 -2.76 19.52 -11.41
N HIS A 243 -1.93 20.14 -10.57
CA HIS A 243 -2.32 20.53 -9.21
C HIS A 243 -3.52 21.47 -9.20
N ALA A 244 -3.55 22.48 -10.08
CA ALA A 244 -4.66 23.41 -10.20
C ALA A 244 -5.97 22.75 -10.65
N ALA A 245 -5.88 21.68 -11.45
CA ALA A 245 -7.02 20.90 -11.89
C ALA A 245 -7.57 19.91 -10.87
N LEU A 246 -6.82 19.61 -9.79
CA LEU A 246 -7.28 18.71 -8.73
C LEU A 246 -8.47 19.32 -7.95
N PRO A 247 -9.49 18.54 -7.59
CA PRO A 247 -10.49 18.95 -6.63
C PRO A 247 -9.85 19.43 -5.32
N GLN A 248 -10.46 20.41 -4.67
CA GLN A 248 -9.93 20.97 -3.43
C GLN A 248 -9.68 19.90 -2.37
N SER A 249 -10.60 18.95 -2.20
CA SER A 249 -10.50 17.86 -1.22
C SER A 249 -9.29 16.95 -1.44
N VAL A 250 -8.87 16.73 -2.71
CA VAL A 250 -7.67 15.96 -3.02
C VAL A 250 -6.42 16.81 -2.86
N ARG A 251 -6.47 18.05 -3.34
CA ARG A 251 -5.35 18.99 -3.29
C ARG A 251 -4.89 19.29 -1.85
N GLU A 252 -5.83 19.38 -0.92
CA GLU A 252 -5.54 19.62 0.50
C GLU A 252 -4.93 18.41 1.20
N ARG A 253 -5.19 17.19 0.70
CA ARG A 253 -4.71 15.93 1.28
C ARG A 253 -3.45 15.39 0.62
N LEU A 254 -3.18 15.77 -0.62
CA LEU A 254 -2.04 15.24 -1.38
C LEU A 254 -0.74 15.92 -0.95
N VAL A 255 0.16 15.16 -0.35
CA VAL A 255 1.50 15.64 0.02
C VAL A 255 2.45 15.43 -1.14
N CYS A 256 2.77 16.49 -1.85
CA CYS A 256 3.65 16.46 -3.01
C CYS A 256 4.34 17.80 -3.23
N ARG A 257 5.39 17.82 -4.03
CA ARG A 257 5.97 19.06 -4.54
C ARG A 257 5.26 19.52 -5.81
N VAL A 258 4.91 20.80 -5.88
CA VAL A 258 4.31 21.40 -7.09
C VAL A 258 5.43 22.03 -7.90
N VAL A 259 5.61 21.58 -9.14
CA VAL A 259 6.72 21.92 -10.02
C VAL A 259 6.25 22.39 -11.40
N ASP A 260 7.12 23.03 -12.18
CA ASP A 260 6.80 23.36 -13.57
C ASP A 260 6.90 22.16 -14.49
N GLN A 261 7.88 21.29 -14.25
CA GLN A 261 8.11 20.06 -15.01
C GLN A 261 8.46 18.91 -14.06
N LEU A 262 7.93 17.73 -14.32
CA LEU A 262 8.31 16.53 -13.57
C LEU A 262 9.75 16.16 -13.88
N VAL A 263 10.45 15.73 -12.86
CA VAL A 263 11.71 15.02 -13.00
C VAL A 263 11.56 13.60 -12.46
N PRO A 264 12.26 12.62 -13.02
CA PRO A 264 12.17 11.24 -12.53
C PRO A 264 12.49 11.15 -11.03
N ILE A 265 11.70 10.38 -10.29
CA ILE A 265 11.93 10.16 -8.86
C ILE A 265 13.23 9.37 -8.67
N THR A 266 14.07 9.83 -7.75
CA THR A 266 15.14 9.03 -7.16
C THR A 266 14.61 8.43 -5.86
N GLN A 267 14.54 7.11 -5.79
CA GLN A 267 13.94 6.40 -4.66
C GLN A 267 14.71 6.66 -3.37
N LYS A 268 13.99 7.02 -2.32
CA LYS A 268 14.55 7.29 -0.99
C LYS A 268 14.46 6.09 -0.04
N HIS A 269 13.67 5.09 -0.41
CA HIS A 269 13.39 3.93 0.42
C HIS A 269 14.49 2.86 0.31
N ASP A 270 15.69 3.17 0.76
CA ASP A 270 16.68 2.16 1.05
C ASP A 270 16.57 1.80 2.54
N ILE A 271 16.09 0.60 2.83
CA ILE A 271 16.05 0.10 4.20
C ILE A 271 17.37 -0.61 4.44
N GLU A 272 18.29 0.09 5.09
CA GLU A 272 19.62 -0.40 5.40
C GLU A 272 19.55 -1.73 6.19
N GLY A 273 20.30 -2.71 5.73
CA GLY A 273 20.35 -4.03 6.38
C GLY A 273 19.19 -4.97 6.05
N LEU A 274 18.28 -4.56 5.17
CA LEU A 274 17.19 -5.41 4.70
C LEU A 274 17.71 -6.43 3.67
N VAL A 275 18.07 -7.61 4.12
CA VAL A 275 18.38 -8.75 3.24
C VAL A 275 17.06 -9.46 2.92
N MET A 276 16.34 -8.94 1.94
CA MET A 276 15.14 -9.58 1.42
C MET A 276 15.49 -10.87 0.69
N GLY A 277 14.74 -11.94 0.96
CA GLY A 277 14.87 -13.21 0.22
C GLY A 277 15.98 -14.14 0.70
N VAL A 278 16.53 -13.91 1.88
CA VAL A 278 17.36 -14.89 2.60
C VAL A 278 16.47 -15.49 3.69
N ALA A 279 15.90 -16.63 3.41
CA ALA A 279 15.22 -17.50 4.39
C ALA A 279 15.98 -18.81 4.46
#